data_0d8c5a5724f62a6065033acbacaecf37
#
_entry.id   0d8c5a5724f62a6065033acbacaecf37
#
_cell.length_a   1.000
_cell.length_b   1.000
_cell.length_c   1.000
_cell.angle_alpha   90.00
_cell.angle_beta   90.00
_cell.angle_gamma   90.00
#
_symmetry.space_group_name_H-M   'P 1'
#
loop_
_entity.id
_entity.type
_entity.pdbx_description
1 polymer ?
#
loop_
_entity_poly.entity_id
_entity_poly.type
_entity_poly.pdbx_seq_one_letter_code
_entity_poly.pdbx_strand_id
1 'polypeptide(L)'
;MTSLVDDYFDDVISRLVALKRDARAGIERAIEAILGVVQSDGRVFVFGTGHSHVIAEETHYRAGGLAITVPILTGATRVKDGAVAGTVYERTPGIVGPILERYGVGRTDLLIIVSNSGVNAAP
;
A
#
# COMPACT_ATOMS: atom_id res chain seq x y z
N MET A 1 39.65 -5.00 -2.12
CA MET A 1 38.62 -4.76 -1.08
C MET A 1 37.51 -3.97 -1.76
N THR A 2 36.34 -4.55 -1.87
CA THR A 2 35.13 -3.83 -2.30
C THR A 2 34.80 -2.74 -1.27
N SER A 3 34.28 -1.62 -1.73
CA SER A 3 33.87 -0.56 -0.81
C SER A 3 32.53 -0.93 -0.17
N LEU A 4 32.28 -0.47 1.05
CA LEU A 4 30.98 -0.67 1.71
C LEU A 4 29.82 -0.13 0.86
N VAL A 5 30.09 0.85 0.01
CA VAL A 5 29.14 1.41 -0.94
C VAL A 5 28.83 0.42 -2.05
N ASP A 6 29.87 -0.22 -2.61
CA ASP A 6 29.68 -1.22 -3.67
C ASP A 6 28.91 -2.43 -3.12
N ASP A 7 29.27 -2.92 -1.93
CA ASP A 7 28.58 -4.04 -1.26
C ASP A 7 27.08 -3.74 -1.03
N TYR A 8 26.74 -2.49 -0.66
CA TYR A 8 25.35 -2.05 -0.50
C TYR A 8 24.58 -2.08 -1.82
N PHE A 9 25.15 -1.52 -2.90
CA PHE A 9 24.49 -1.53 -4.21
C PHE A 9 24.35 -2.95 -4.76
N ASP A 10 25.34 -3.80 -4.60
CA ASP A 10 25.31 -5.19 -5.04
C ASP A 10 24.21 -5.96 -4.30
N ASP A 11 24.04 -5.76 -2.98
CA ASP A 11 22.94 -6.34 -2.20
C ASP A 11 21.57 -5.86 -2.71
N VAL A 12 21.39 -4.56 -2.94
CA VAL A 12 20.12 -4.00 -3.48
C VAL A 12 19.81 -4.59 -4.85
N ILE A 13 20.78 -4.65 -5.75
CA ILE A 13 20.61 -5.23 -7.09
C ILE A 13 20.22 -6.69 -7.00
N SER A 14 20.90 -7.46 -6.14
CA SER A 14 20.61 -8.88 -5.95
C SER A 14 19.18 -9.12 -5.46
N ARG A 15 18.70 -8.27 -4.53
CA ARG A 15 17.31 -8.31 -4.03
C ARG A 15 16.29 -7.96 -5.11
N LEU A 16 16.58 -6.98 -5.96
CA LEU A 16 15.71 -6.63 -7.09
C LEU A 16 15.62 -7.76 -8.12
N VAL A 17 16.73 -8.45 -8.40
CA VAL A 17 16.75 -9.62 -9.28
C VAL A 17 15.91 -10.77 -8.69
N ALA A 18 16.06 -11.03 -7.39
CA ALA A 18 15.24 -12.02 -6.68
C ALA A 18 13.74 -11.65 -6.73
N LEU A 19 13.40 -10.40 -6.43
CA LEU A 19 12.03 -9.89 -6.48
C LEU A 19 11.41 -10.06 -7.86
N LYS A 20 12.13 -9.71 -8.92
CA LYS A 20 11.66 -9.88 -10.31
C LYS A 20 11.26 -11.32 -10.62
N ARG A 21 11.99 -12.30 -10.08
CA ARG A 21 11.69 -13.72 -10.25
C ARG A 21 10.52 -14.17 -9.37
N ASP A 22 10.58 -13.84 -8.07
CA ASP A 22 9.72 -14.42 -7.04
C ASP A 22 8.35 -13.75 -6.97
N ALA A 23 8.28 -12.43 -7.24
CA ALA A 23 7.03 -11.67 -7.21
C ALA A 23 6.29 -11.63 -8.55
N ARG A 24 6.87 -12.12 -9.65
CA ARG A 24 6.32 -11.99 -11.00
C ARG A 24 4.85 -12.41 -11.09
N ALA A 25 4.54 -13.63 -10.64
CA ALA A 25 3.17 -14.15 -10.70
C ALA A 25 2.19 -13.35 -9.83
N GLY A 26 2.67 -12.81 -8.71
CA GLY A 26 1.88 -11.89 -7.87
C GLY A 26 1.57 -10.58 -8.57
N ILE A 27 2.56 -10.01 -9.24
CA ILE A 27 2.42 -8.76 -10.01
C ILE A 27 1.45 -8.96 -11.19
N GLU A 28 1.56 -10.07 -11.92
CA GLU A 28 0.65 -10.40 -13.03
C GLU A 28 -0.81 -10.50 -12.54
N ARG A 29 -1.06 -11.19 -11.42
CA ARG A 29 -2.41 -11.23 -10.81
C ARG A 29 -2.90 -9.85 -10.38
N ALA A 30 -2.04 -9.00 -9.85
CA ALA A 30 -2.43 -7.64 -9.47
C ALA A 30 -2.80 -6.79 -10.71
N ILE A 31 -2.07 -6.94 -11.81
CA ILE A 31 -2.39 -6.28 -13.08
C ILE A 31 -3.77 -6.72 -13.58
N GLU A 32 -4.05 -8.02 -13.59
CA GLU A 32 -5.36 -8.56 -14.00
C GLU A 32 -6.50 -8.02 -13.12
N ALA A 33 -6.29 -7.96 -11.80
CA ALA A 33 -7.26 -7.40 -10.87
C ALA A 33 -7.55 -5.92 -11.15
N ILE A 34 -6.51 -5.11 -11.38
CA ILE A 34 -6.67 -3.68 -11.73
C ILE A 34 -7.39 -3.51 -13.07
N LEU A 35 -7.06 -4.33 -14.08
CA LEU A 35 -7.76 -4.30 -15.37
C LEU A 35 -9.25 -4.63 -15.22
N GLY A 36 -9.59 -5.60 -14.37
CA GLY A 36 -10.97 -5.95 -14.05
C GLY A 36 -11.73 -4.78 -13.43
N VAL A 37 -11.09 -4.01 -12.53
CA VAL A 37 -11.66 -2.80 -11.94
C VAL A 37 -11.95 -1.72 -12.99
N VAL A 38 -10.97 -1.48 -13.88
CA VAL A 38 -11.16 -0.53 -15.01
C VAL A 38 -12.35 -0.92 -15.89
N GLN A 39 -12.48 -2.21 -16.20
CA GLN A 39 -13.58 -2.72 -17.04
C GLN A 39 -14.94 -2.65 -16.35
N SER A 40 -14.96 -2.65 -15.02
CA SER A 40 -16.19 -2.60 -14.21
C SER A 40 -16.54 -1.18 -13.73
N ASP A 41 -15.83 -0.16 -14.23
CA ASP A 41 -15.99 1.25 -13.81
C ASP A 41 -15.83 1.43 -12.29
N GLY A 42 -14.97 0.60 -11.68
CA GLY A 42 -14.64 0.63 -10.27
C GLY A 42 -13.45 1.54 -9.96
N ARG A 43 -13.04 1.54 -8.70
CA ARG A 43 -11.91 2.31 -8.18
C ARG A 43 -10.87 1.40 -7.53
N VAL A 44 -9.63 1.86 -7.49
CA VAL A 44 -8.55 1.21 -6.77
C VAL A 44 -8.28 1.99 -5.49
N PHE A 45 -8.71 1.46 -4.37
CA PHE A 45 -8.42 2.04 -3.06
C PHE A 45 -7.07 1.53 -2.56
N VAL A 46 -6.27 2.43 -1.99
CA VAL A 46 -4.96 2.08 -1.42
C VAL A 46 -4.93 2.49 0.05
N PHE A 47 -4.65 1.53 0.92
CA PHE A 47 -4.62 1.71 2.37
C PHE A 47 -3.27 1.27 2.96
N GLY A 48 -2.80 2.00 3.95
CA GLY A 48 -1.64 1.66 4.75
C GLY A 48 -1.63 2.41 6.06
N THR A 49 -0.94 1.89 7.06
CA THR A 49 -0.76 2.52 8.36
C THR A 49 0.70 2.92 8.60
N GLY A 50 0.94 3.86 9.48
CA GLY A 50 2.27 4.35 9.78
C GLY A 50 2.97 4.88 8.51
N HIS A 51 4.20 4.47 8.25
CA HIS A 51 4.92 4.86 7.03
C HIS A 51 4.34 4.25 5.74
N SER A 52 3.62 3.15 5.83
CA SER A 52 2.98 2.55 4.66
C SER A 52 1.88 3.42 4.05
N HIS A 53 1.29 4.40 4.79
CA HIS A 53 0.31 5.31 4.23
C HIS A 53 0.91 6.27 3.18
N VAL A 54 2.22 6.53 3.25
CA VAL A 54 2.92 7.36 2.25
C VAL A 54 2.82 6.75 0.85
N ILE A 55 2.82 5.42 0.76
CA ILE A 55 2.61 4.74 -0.52
C ILE A 55 1.19 4.99 -1.04
N ALA A 56 0.18 4.99 -0.16
CA ALA A 56 -1.18 5.34 -0.56
C ALA A 56 -1.28 6.80 -1.04
N GLU A 57 -0.66 7.74 -0.35
CA GLU A 57 -0.61 9.15 -0.78
C GLU A 57 0.09 9.29 -2.15
N GLU A 58 1.19 8.57 -2.37
CA GLU A 58 1.99 8.66 -3.60
C GLU A 58 1.27 8.09 -4.83
N THR A 59 0.26 7.24 -4.65
CA THR A 59 -0.55 6.73 -5.78
C THR A 59 -1.55 7.75 -6.31
N HIS A 60 -1.83 8.83 -5.57
CA HIS A 60 -2.88 9.79 -5.87
C HIS A 60 -2.33 11.10 -6.42
N TYR A 61 -3.07 11.69 -7.36
CA TYR A 61 -2.84 13.04 -7.89
C TYR A 61 -1.41 13.30 -8.36
N ARG A 62 -0.86 12.39 -9.13
CA ARG A 62 0.48 12.53 -9.71
C ARG A 62 0.46 12.37 -11.23
N ALA A 63 1.34 13.05 -11.93
CA ALA A 63 1.52 12.90 -13.36
C ALA A 63 1.84 11.43 -13.72
N GLY A 64 1.09 10.85 -14.64
CA GLY A 64 1.23 9.46 -15.06
C GLY A 64 0.63 8.43 -14.11
N GLY A 65 -0.05 8.84 -13.02
CA GLY A 65 -0.79 7.94 -12.14
C GLY A 65 -2.13 7.50 -12.74
N LEU A 66 -2.70 6.43 -12.20
CA LEU A 66 -4.05 5.97 -12.55
C LEU A 66 -5.10 6.90 -11.92
N ALA A 67 -5.96 7.49 -12.74
CA ALA A 67 -7.00 8.42 -12.28
C ALA A 67 -8.05 7.77 -11.36
N ILE A 68 -8.18 6.44 -11.41
CA ILE A 68 -9.12 5.67 -10.58
C ILE A 68 -8.58 5.33 -9.19
N THR A 69 -7.35 5.73 -8.84
CA THR A 69 -6.78 5.47 -7.51
C THR A 69 -7.32 6.44 -6.47
N VAL A 70 -7.71 5.88 -5.32
CA VAL A 70 -8.23 6.62 -4.17
C VAL A 70 -7.43 6.22 -2.93
N PRO A 71 -6.61 7.11 -2.38
CA PRO A 71 -5.90 6.81 -1.15
C PRO A 71 -6.88 6.87 0.03
N ILE A 72 -6.83 5.88 0.90
CA ILE A 72 -7.56 5.90 2.16
C ILE A 72 -6.70 6.61 3.21
N LEU A 73 -6.99 7.87 3.43
CA LEU A 73 -6.23 8.74 4.32
C LEU A 73 -7.08 9.15 5.53
N THR A 74 -6.59 8.85 6.71
CA THR A 74 -7.23 9.22 7.97
C THR A 74 -6.17 9.65 8.99
N GLY A 75 -6.49 10.59 9.87
CA GLY A 75 -5.62 11.01 10.96
C GLY A 75 -5.17 9.83 11.82
N ALA A 76 -6.05 8.88 12.08
CA ALA A 76 -5.77 7.70 12.90
C ALA A 76 -4.64 6.79 12.34
N THR A 77 -4.36 6.81 11.04
CA THR A 77 -3.36 5.93 10.42
C THR A 77 -2.08 6.65 10.01
N ARG A 78 -2.02 7.97 10.16
CA ARG A 78 -0.87 8.79 9.76
C ARG A 78 0.15 8.94 10.87
N VAL A 79 1.42 9.07 10.47
CA VAL A 79 2.53 9.36 11.41
C VAL A 79 2.43 10.78 11.98
N LYS A 80 1.72 11.69 11.35
CA LYS A 80 1.62 13.11 11.73
C LYS A 80 1.01 13.36 13.12
N ASP A 81 0.14 12.48 13.58
CA ASP A 81 -0.48 12.60 14.90
C ASP A 81 0.42 12.07 16.03
N GLY A 82 1.65 11.74 15.70
CA GLY A 82 2.67 11.21 16.61
C GLY A 82 2.79 9.68 16.53
N ALA A 83 4.00 9.19 16.66
CA ALA A 83 4.32 7.78 16.51
C ALA A 83 3.58 6.90 17.54
N VAL A 84 3.36 7.40 18.75
CA VAL A 84 2.67 6.66 19.81
C VAL A 84 1.19 6.50 19.47
N ALA A 85 0.51 7.57 19.05
CA ALA A 85 -0.90 7.53 18.67
C ALA A 85 -1.11 6.61 17.46
N GLY A 86 -0.29 6.73 16.42
CA GLY A 86 -0.31 5.85 15.25
C GLY A 86 -0.17 4.37 15.62
N THR A 87 0.77 4.05 16.53
CA THR A 87 0.98 2.68 17.00
C THR A 87 -0.25 2.12 17.76
N VAL A 88 -0.92 2.94 18.54
CA VAL A 88 -2.15 2.53 19.25
C VAL A 88 -3.27 2.26 18.25
N TYR A 89 -3.50 3.17 17.31
CA TYR A 89 -4.57 3.03 16.33
C TYR A 89 -4.39 1.82 15.41
N GLU A 90 -3.18 1.61 14.88
CA GLU A 90 -2.93 0.45 13.99
C GLU A 90 -3.10 -0.91 14.68
N ARG A 91 -3.05 -0.95 16.02
CA ARG A 91 -3.26 -2.15 16.83
C ARG A 91 -4.66 -2.26 17.42
N THR A 92 -5.53 -1.28 17.18
CA THR A 92 -6.90 -1.28 17.69
C THR A 92 -7.80 -2.10 16.77
N PRO A 93 -8.36 -3.23 17.24
CA PRO A 93 -9.29 -4.03 16.46
C PRO A 93 -10.53 -3.24 16.06
N GLY A 94 -11.01 -3.46 14.84
CA GLY A 94 -12.26 -2.86 14.35
C GLY A 94 -12.16 -1.41 13.88
N ILE A 95 -11.00 -0.75 14.00
CA ILE A 95 -10.85 0.65 13.56
C ILE A 95 -11.04 0.84 12.05
N VAL A 96 -10.75 -0.18 11.27
CA VAL A 96 -10.77 -0.11 9.80
C VAL A 96 -12.17 -0.13 9.23
N GLY A 97 -13.12 -0.81 9.86
CA GLY A 97 -14.50 -0.92 9.39
C GLY A 97 -15.14 0.46 9.10
N PRO A 98 -15.26 1.34 10.09
CA PRO A 98 -15.79 2.70 9.88
C PRO A 98 -15.02 3.53 8.87
N ILE A 99 -13.70 3.30 8.73
CA ILE A 99 -12.88 3.98 7.74
C ILE A 99 -13.29 3.55 6.33
N LEU A 100 -13.38 2.24 6.07
CA LEU A 100 -13.77 1.70 4.77
C LEU A 100 -15.21 2.10 4.40
N GLU A 101 -16.13 2.08 5.35
CA GLU A 101 -17.51 2.54 5.16
C GLU A 101 -17.57 3.99 4.70
N ARG A 102 -16.77 4.87 5.31
CA ARG A 102 -16.68 6.28 4.91
C ARG A 102 -16.24 6.46 3.47
N TYR A 103 -15.35 5.61 2.97
CA TYR A 103 -14.85 5.66 1.60
C TYR A 103 -15.78 4.97 0.59
N GLY A 104 -16.78 4.22 1.07
CA GLY A 104 -17.77 3.55 0.24
C GLY A 104 -17.16 2.49 -0.67
N VAL A 105 -16.17 1.74 -0.17
CA VAL A 105 -15.55 0.65 -0.93
C VAL A 105 -16.60 -0.41 -1.26
N GLY A 106 -16.81 -0.65 -2.55
CA GLY A 106 -17.86 -1.52 -3.08
C GLY A 106 -17.34 -2.80 -3.74
N ARG A 107 -18.26 -3.57 -4.30
CA ARG A 107 -17.98 -4.90 -4.89
C ARG A 107 -17.19 -4.84 -6.20
N THR A 108 -17.24 -3.74 -6.92
CA THR A 108 -16.52 -3.51 -8.19
C THR A 108 -15.15 -2.89 -7.98
N ASP A 109 -14.84 -2.54 -6.73
CA ASP A 109 -13.59 -1.88 -6.36
C ASP A 109 -12.51 -2.89 -5.97
N LEU A 110 -11.27 -2.45 -6.02
CA LEU A 110 -10.10 -3.16 -5.51
C LEU A 110 -9.54 -2.41 -4.30
N LEU A 111 -9.29 -3.12 -3.21
CA LEU A 111 -8.55 -2.60 -2.07
C LEU A 111 -7.13 -3.17 -2.05
N ILE A 112 -6.15 -2.31 -2.18
CA ILE A 112 -4.73 -2.65 -2.01
C ILE A 112 -4.31 -2.24 -0.60
N ILE A 113 -3.86 -3.21 0.19
CA ILE A 113 -3.35 -2.99 1.54
C ILE A 113 -1.84 -3.07 1.54
N VAL A 114 -1.19 -1.99 1.98
CA VAL A 114 0.27 -1.92 2.11
C VAL A 114 0.65 -2.07 3.58
N SER A 115 1.38 -3.13 3.89
CA SER A 115 1.85 -3.41 5.25
C SER A 115 3.26 -3.99 5.22
N ASN A 116 4.18 -3.38 5.99
CA ASN A 116 5.53 -3.90 6.13
C ASN A 116 5.58 -5.05 7.14
N SER A 117 4.84 -4.98 8.22
CA SER A 117 4.82 -6.02 9.27
C SER A 117 3.84 -7.15 8.99
N GLY A 118 2.68 -6.84 8.39
CA GLY A 118 1.61 -7.79 8.10
C GLY A 118 0.94 -8.41 9.33
N VAL A 119 1.17 -7.84 10.54
CA VAL A 119 0.73 -8.44 11.82
C VAL A 119 -0.12 -7.53 12.69
N ASN A 120 -0.25 -6.25 12.35
CA ASN A 120 -1.09 -5.32 13.10
C ASN A 120 -2.58 -5.53 12.78
N ALA A 121 -3.46 -5.08 13.67
CA ALA A 121 -4.90 -5.31 13.53
C ALA A 121 -5.58 -4.49 12.41
N ALA A 122 -4.98 -3.37 12.01
CA ALA A 122 -5.55 -2.48 11.02
C ALA A 122 -5.29 -2.89 9.55
N PRO A 123 -4.08 -3.29 9.13
CA PRO A 123 -3.83 -3.79 7.77
C PRO A 123 -4.22 -5.25 7.57
#